data_c56965e20e3ad5a9cfacca2cb926a32f
#
_entry.id   c56965e20e3ad5a9cfacca2cb926a32f
#
_cell.length_a   1.000
_cell.length_b   1.000
_cell.length_c   1.000
_cell.angle_alpha   90.00
_cell.angle_beta   90.00
_cell.angle_gamma   90.00
#
_symmetry.space_group_name_H-M   'P 1'
#
loop_
_entity.id
_entity.type
_entity.pdbx_description
1 polymer ?
#
loop_
_entity_poly.entity_id
_entity_poly.type
_entity_poly.pdbx_seq_one_letter_code
_entity_poly.pdbx_strand_id
1 'polypeptide(L)'
;MIPELTPQTQKESVLRLINPSVGPICRTNWKSGHIERNRRIYDYEFVYFSSGNGRVMTESKVFSCSSGDLILIPPGIIHCTVCDSPAERWCIHFDWYGDCSAHYDKPAIFVYLDENEPFDESAIALPPPERLNADFPLKKTVPEQDRPLMMKLLNEYFLLSSSSLKEEFHRQGLLLTILGLALSSDSTPLSREKKRNSRFFEAKSIIDMQFMNSDFTVMQLAAELHLSPNHLTRLFRLNIGFSAHNYLMLRRLSLAKQLLEETDLPVSEIADDCGFEDPNYFARCFRKHAGCAPSAFRNRGHSRISL
;
A
#
# COMPACT_ATOMS: atom_id res chain seq x y z
N MET A 1 -25.35 -3.14 -33.30
CA MET A 1 -25.46 -1.79 -32.69
C MET A 1 -24.98 -1.91 -31.27
N ILE A 2 -23.73 -1.58 -31.01
CA ILE A 2 -23.13 -1.56 -29.65
C ILE A 2 -23.58 -0.23 -29.05
N PRO A 3 -24.19 -0.18 -27.86
CA PRO A 3 -24.59 1.10 -27.27
C PRO A 3 -23.32 1.90 -26.96
N GLU A 4 -23.29 3.16 -27.46
CA GLU A 4 -22.27 4.14 -27.06
C GLU A 4 -22.37 4.38 -25.55
N LEU A 5 -21.28 4.06 -24.85
CA LEU A 5 -21.13 4.35 -23.44
C LEU A 5 -21.04 5.87 -23.26
N THR A 6 -21.90 6.43 -22.44
CA THR A 6 -21.88 7.86 -22.12
C THR A 6 -20.58 8.24 -21.38
N PRO A 7 -20.12 9.51 -21.49
CA PRO A 7 -18.87 9.96 -20.84
C PRO A 7 -18.84 9.76 -19.31
N GLN A 8 -19.99 9.63 -18.67
CA GLN A 8 -20.11 9.32 -17.25
C GLN A 8 -19.75 7.86 -16.92
N THR A 9 -20.04 6.91 -17.82
CA THR A 9 -19.71 5.49 -17.67
C THR A 9 -18.21 5.21 -17.90
N GLN A 10 -17.52 6.06 -18.65
CA GLN A 10 -16.07 5.95 -18.82
C GLN A 10 -15.28 6.40 -17.57
N LYS A 11 -15.83 7.31 -16.76
CA LYS A 11 -15.20 7.73 -15.48
C LYS A 11 -15.28 6.68 -14.37
N GLU A 12 -16.19 5.73 -14.44
CA GLU A 12 -16.35 4.67 -13.43
C GLU A 12 -15.48 3.43 -13.64
N SER A 13 -14.75 3.32 -14.74
CA SER A 13 -14.16 2.05 -15.17
C SER A 13 -12.64 1.90 -14.98
N VAL A 14 -11.93 2.83 -14.36
CA VAL A 14 -10.57 2.53 -13.88
C VAL A 14 -10.65 1.96 -12.46
N LEU A 15 -11.43 0.91 -12.31
CA LEU A 15 -11.27 -0.03 -11.20
C LEU A 15 -9.91 -0.70 -11.41
N ARG A 16 -8.87 -0.16 -10.77
CA ARG A 16 -7.61 -0.90 -10.68
C ARG A 16 -7.95 -2.27 -10.16
N LEU A 17 -7.74 -3.27 -10.99
CA LEU A 17 -7.83 -4.65 -10.57
C LEU A 17 -6.80 -4.85 -9.48
N ILE A 18 -7.19 -5.44 -8.37
CA ILE A 18 -6.27 -5.90 -7.35
C ILE A 18 -5.32 -6.88 -8.04
N ASN A 19 -4.08 -6.48 -8.18
CA ASN A 19 -3.02 -7.25 -8.81
C ASN A 19 -1.79 -7.16 -7.90
N PRO A 20 -1.80 -7.83 -6.71
CA PRO A 20 -0.76 -7.63 -5.73
C PRO A 20 0.59 -8.10 -6.27
N SER A 21 1.59 -7.26 -6.10
CA SER A 21 2.96 -7.68 -6.31
C SER A 21 3.41 -8.57 -5.17
N VAL A 22 4.24 -9.53 -5.52
CA VAL A 22 4.72 -10.56 -4.62
C VAL A 22 6.07 -10.15 -4.05
N GLY A 23 6.09 -9.72 -2.80
CA GLY A 23 7.30 -9.39 -2.06
C GLY A 23 7.94 -10.60 -1.37
N PRO A 24 9.02 -10.36 -0.61
CA PRO A 24 9.67 -11.38 0.20
C PRO A 24 8.74 -11.91 1.29
N ILE A 25 8.96 -13.18 1.64
CA ILE A 25 8.35 -13.83 2.79
C ILE A 25 9.44 -14.25 3.76
N CYS A 26 9.21 -14.08 5.04
CA CYS A 26 10.05 -14.64 6.08
C CYS A 26 9.25 -15.43 7.11
N ARG A 27 9.89 -16.46 7.66
CA ARG A 27 9.41 -17.23 8.80
C ARG A 27 10.44 -17.11 9.91
N THR A 28 10.03 -16.66 11.07
CA THR A 28 10.91 -16.42 12.20
C THR A 28 10.42 -17.14 13.45
N ASN A 29 11.35 -17.78 14.17
CA ASN A 29 11.11 -18.38 15.46
C ASN A 29 11.83 -17.53 16.52
N TRP A 30 11.07 -16.82 17.32
CA TRP A 30 11.59 -15.88 18.31
C TRP A 30 11.46 -16.41 19.72
N LYS A 31 12.48 -16.14 20.52
CA LYS A 31 12.45 -16.44 21.96
C LYS A 31 11.59 -15.39 22.69
N SER A 32 11.11 -15.73 23.87
CA SER A 32 10.48 -14.77 24.79
C SER A 32 11.41 -13.57 25.05
N GLY A 33 10.84 -12.37 25.03
CA GLY A 33 11.59 -11.13 25.23
C GLY A 33 12.31 -10.60 23.98
N HIS A 34 12.20 -11.26 22.83
CA HIS A 34 12.76 -10.73 21.59
C HIS A 34 12.05 -9.43 21.20
N ILE A 35 12.82 -8.40 20.87
CA ILE A 35 12.32 -7.10 20.39
C ILE A 35 12.94 -6.86 19.02
N GLU A 36 12.08 -6.69 18.03
CA GLU A 36 12.48 -6.25 16.70
C GLU A 36 12.86 -4.77 16.72
N ARG A 37 13.83 -4.36 15.90
CA ARG A 37 14.19 -2.94 15.75
C ARG A 37 13.02 -2.15 15.17
N ASN A 38 12.84 -0.91 15.61
CA ASN A 38 11.90 0.01 15.00
C ASN A 38 12.25 0.28 13.54
N ARG A 39 11.27 0.10 12.64
CA ARG A 39 11.47 0.30 11.21
C ARG A 39 10.27 0.99 10.56
N ARG A 40 10.49 1.55 9.38
CA ARG A 40 9.47 1.93 8.41
C ARG A 40 9.59 1.04 7.18
N ILE A 41 8.47 0.65 6.60
CA ILE A 41 8.39 -0.16 5.38
C ILE A 41 7.86 0.68 4.23
N TYR A 42 8.21 0.33 3.00
CA TYR A 42 7.76 1.02 1.80
C TYR A 42 6.51 0.39 1.18
N ASP A 43 6.24 -0.86 1.47
CA ASP A 43 5.12 -1.68 1.02
C ASP A 43 4.20 -2.06 2.18
N TYR A 44 3.27 -2.99 1.97
CA TYR A 44 2.44 -3.56 3.02
C TYR A 44 3.12 -4.77 3.63
N GLU A 45 3.05 -4.90 4.95
CA GLU A 45 3.51 -6.10 5.66
C GLU A 45 2.32 -6.85 6.27
N PHE A 46 2.14 -8.09 5.83
CA PHE A 46 1.27 -9.06 6.47
C PHE A 46 2.09 -9.79 7.55
N VAL A 47 1.66 -9.70 8.80
CA VAL A 47 2.28 -10.39 9.94
C VAL A 47 1.29 -11.37 10.52
N TYR A 48 1.64 -12.66 10.58
CA TYR A 48 0.81 -13.71 11.14
C TYR A 48 1.52 -14.46 12.26
N PHE A 49 0.89 -14.60 13.40
CA PHE A 49 1.38 -15.39 14.54
C PHE A 49 0.81 -16.80 14.42
N SER A 50 1.62 -17.76 14.01
CA SER A 50 1.21 -19.17 13.94
C SER A 50 1.26 -19.85 15.32
N SER A 51 2.12 -19.39 16.22
CA SER A 51 2.18 -19.83 17.60
C SER A 51 2.74 -18.75 18.53
N GLY A 52 2.51 -18.89 19.83
CA GLY A 52 3.01 -17.98 20.87
C GLY A 52 2.21 -16.69 20.98
N ASN A 53 2.75 -15.73 21.76
CA ASN A 53 2.14 -14.43 22.01
C ASN A 53 3.15 -13.31 21.83
N GLY A 54 2.66 -12.15 21.40
CA GLY A 54 3.49 -10.97 21.23
C GLY A 54 2.66 -9.71 21.05
N ARG A 55 3.35 -8.62 20.75
CA ARG A 55 2.73 -7.32 20.50
C ARG A 55 3.36 -6.70 19.26
N VAL A 56 2.53 -6.19 18.37
CA VAL A 56 2.97 -5.27 17.32
C VAL A 56 2.73 -3.85 17.81
N MET A 57 3.79 -3.08 17.92
CA MET A 57 3.79 -1.72 18.43
C MET A 57 3.96 -0.75 17.28
N THR A 58 3.11 0.26 17.22
CA THR A 58 3.21 1.39 16.31
C THR A 58 3.32 2.68 17.10
N GLU A 59 3.62 3.82 16.46
CA GLU A 59 3.66 5.13 17.12
C GLU A 59 2.36 5.47 17.88
N SER A 60 1.23 4.97 17.42
CA SER A 60 -0.10 5.35 17.93
C SER A 60 -0.84 4.25 18.66
N LYS A 61 -0.44 2.98 18.53
CA LYS A 61 -1.23 1.84 19.04
C LYS A 61 -0.35 0.63 19.30
N VAL A 62 -0.76 -0.16 20.29
CA VAL A 62 -0.18 -1.48 20.59
C VAL A 62 -1.24 -2.54 20.32
N PHE A 63 -0.90 -3.52 19.51
CA PHE A 63 -1.74 -4.66 19.16
C PHE A 63 -1.21 -5.91 19.86
N SER A 64 -1.93 -6.42 20.86
CA SER A 64 -1.62 -7.74 21.43
C SER A 64 -2.01 -8.82 20.45
N CYS A 65 -1.11 -9.77 20.22
CA CYS A 65 -1.26 -10.86 19.26
C CYS A 65 -1.04 -12.21 19.94
N SER A 66 -1.82 -13.19 19.52
CA SER A 66 -1.72 -14.59 19.93
C SER A 66 -1.78 -15.50 18.70
N SER A 67 -1.60 -16.80 18.90
CA SER A 67 -1.71 -17.78 17.81
C SER A 67 -3.02 -17.62 17.03
N GLY A 68 -2.92 -17.49 15.72
CA GLY A 68 -4.02 -17.24 14.79
C GLY A 68 -4.27 -15.76 14.49
N ASP A 69 -3.66 -14.84 15.24
CA ASP A 69 -3.78 -13.41 14.96
C ASP A 69 -2.88 -12.97 13.78
N LEU A 70 -3.39 -12.06 12.99
CA LEU A 70 -2.66 -11.40 11.93
C LEU A 70 -2.82 -9.88 12.02
N ILE A 71 -1.81 -9.17 11.53
CA ILE A 71 -1.85 -7.72 11.35
C ILE A 71 -1.40 -7.39 9.94
N LEU A 72 -2.14 -6.51 9.27
CA LEU A 72 -1.72 -5.82 8.05
C LEU A 72 -1.21 -4.44 8.43
N ILE A 73 0.07 -4.21 8.20
CA ILE A 73 0.76 -2.94 8.48
C ILE A 73 0.90 -2.19 7.18
N PRO A 74 0.41 -0.94 7.09
CA PRO A 74 0.57 -0.13 5.89
C PRO A 74 1.97 0.49 5.83
N PRO A 75 2.41 0.93 4.63
CA PRO A 75 3.69 1.61 4.46
C PRO A 75 3.78 2.90 5.27
N GLY A 76 5.00 3.32 5.59
CA GLY A 76 5.30 4.60 6.24
C GLY A 76 5.09 4.64 7.75
N ILE A 77 4.44 3.63 8.36
CA ILE A 77 4.23 3.59 9.82
C ILE A 77 5.47 3.02 10.52
N ILE A 78 5.95 3.74 11.53
CA ILE A 78 6.99 3.21 12.43
C ILE A 78 6.38 2.10 13.28
N HIS A 79 7.00 0.94 13.23
CA HIS A 79 6.54 -0.21 13.99
C HIS A 79 7.68 -1.14 14.39
N CYS A 80 7.41 -1.96 15.38
CA CYS A 80 8.23 -3.11 15.77
C CYS A 80 7.35 -4.22 16.34
N THR A 81 7.90 -5.42 16.43
CA THR A 81 7.26 -6.55 17.08
C THR A 81 8.03 -6.95 18.34
N VAL A 82 7.31 -7.25 19.41
CA VAL A 82 7.86 -7.76 20.67
C VAL A 82 7.22 -9.12 20.94
N CYS A 83 8.01 -10.13 21.27
CA CYS A 83 7.52 -11.46 21.66
C CYS A 83 7.47 -11.61 23.16
N ASP A 84 6.27 -11.82 23.71
CA ASP A 84 6.04 -12.02 25.13
C ASP A 84 6.26 -13.48 25.56
N SER A 85 6.12 -14.43 24.63
CA SER A 85 6.45 -15.85 24.77
C SER A 85 7.20 -16.34 23.54
N PRO A 86 7.80 -17.56 23.55
CA PRO A 86 8.34 -18.15 22.32
C PRO A 86 7.24 -18.16 21.24
N ALA A 87 7.52 -17.62 20.07
CA ALA A 87 6.54 -17.42 19.02
C ALA A 87 7.10 -17.72 17.63
N GLU A 88 6.28 -18.32 16.78
CA GLU A 88 6.52 -18.42 15.36
C GLU A 88 5.71 -17.34 14.63
N ARG A 89 6.41 -16.55 13.83
CA ARG A 89 5.85 -15.44 13.06
C ARG A 89 6.17 -15.58 11.58
N TRP A 90 5.19 -15.29 10.76
CA TRP A 90 5.31 -15.17 9.31
C TRP A 90 5.12 -13.72 8.89
N CYS A 91 5.97 -13.24 7.98
CA CYS A 91 5.84 -11.93 7.36
C CYS A 91 5.82 -12.07 5.86
N ILE A 92 4.90 -11.40 5.19
CA ILE A 92 4.87 -11.26 3.73
C ILE A 92 4.83 -9.76 3.43
N HIS A 93 5.78 -9.32 2.63
CA HIS A 93 5.76 -7.99 2.05
C HIS A 93 5.03 -8.02 0.71
N PHE A 94 4.17 -7.05 0.45
CA PHE A 94 3.40 -6.98 -0.79
C PHE A 94 2.89 -5.57 -1.05
N ASP A 95 2.49 -5.33 -2.30
CA ASP A 95 1.72 -4.16 -2.70
C ASP A 95 0.38 -4.61 -3.28
N TRP A 96 -0.67 -3.79 -3.17
CA TRP A 96 -2.00 -4.11 -3.71
C TRP A 96 -2.06 -4.07 -5.25
N TYR A 97 -1.12 -3.39 -5.89
CA TYR A 97 -1.09 -3.17 -7.32
C TYR A 97 0.30 -3.46 -7.87
N GLY A 98 0.42 -4.30 -8.87
CA GLY A 98 1.65 -4.87 -9.40
C GLY A 98 2.69 -3.92 -10.00
N ASP A 99 2.52 -2.62 -9.84
CA ASP A 99 3.45 -1.59 -10.35
C ASP A 99 4.54 -1.21 -9.31
N CYS A 100 5.09 -2.22 -8.64
CA CYS A 100 6.08 -2.05 -7.57
C CYS A 100 7.52 -2.08 -8.04
N SER A 101 7.77 -1.97 -9.34
CA SER A 101 9.14 -1.92 -9.88
C SER A 101 10.00 -0.83 -9.22
N ALA A 102 9.39 0.24 -8.71
CA ALA A 102 10.09 1.30 -8.00
C ALA A 102 10.59 0.89 -6.59
N HIS A 103 10.02 -0.17 -5.98
CA HIS A 103 10.40 -0.62 -4.63
C HIS A 103 11.48 -1.69 -4.67
N TYR A 104 11.46 -2.56 -5.68
CA TYR A 104 12.42 -3.68 -5.78
C TYR A 104 13.79 -3.27 -6.32
N ASP A 105 13.90 -2.11 -6.96
CA ASP A 105 15.18 -1.50 -7.31
C ASP A 105 15.90 -0.85 -6.10
N LYS A 106 15.24 -0.81 -4.93
CA LYS A 106 15.86 -0.30 -3.70
C LYS A 106 16.59 -1.42 -2.96
N PRO A 107 17.73 -1.13 -2.33
CA PRO A 107 18.52 -2.12 -1.59
C PRO A 107 17.80 -2.66 -0.34
N ALA A 108 16.71 -2.01 0.11
CA ALA A 108 15.94 -2.44 1.27
C ALA A 108 14.44 -2.10 1.10
N ILE A 109 13.57 -3.04 1.51
CA ILE A 109 12.11 -2.84 1.60
C ILE A 109 11.70 -2.06 2.85
N PHE A 110 12.62 -1.83 3.76
CA PHE A 110 12.43 -1.09 5.01
C PHE A 110 13.69 -0.31 5.39
N VAL A 111 13.50 0.70 6.24
CA VAL A 111 14.58 1.49 6.85
C VAL A 111 14.46 1.39 8.37
N TYR A 112 15.57 1.07 9.03
CA TYR A 112 15.63 1.11 10.50
C TYR A 112 15.80 2.56 10.99
N LEU A 113 15.13 2.92 12.09
CA LEU A 113 15.17 4.28 12.61
C LEU A 113 16.53 4.67 13.24
N ASP A 114 17.30 3.69 13.69
CA ASP A 114 18.64 3.88 14.26
C ASP A 114 19.77 3.93 13.20
N GLU A 115 19.44 3.66 11.95
CA GLU A 115 20.30 3.91 10.80
C GLU A 115 19.90 5.26 10.22
N ASN A 116 20.80 6.23 10.15
CA ASN A 116 20.53 7.60 9.66
C ASN A 116 20.16 7.64 8.14
N GLU A 117 19.50 6.63 7.63
CA GLU A 117 19.01 6.60 6.26
C GLU A 117 17.71 7.36 6.15
N PRO A 118 17.60 8.33 5.22
CA PRO A 118 16.36 9.08 5.03
C PRO A 118 15.29 8.16 4.44
N PHE A 119 14.11 8.14 5.09
CA PHE A 119 12.94 7.45 4.54
C PHE A 119 12.34 8.28 3.40
N ASP A 120 12.30 7.73 2.19
CA ASP A 120 11.75 8.38 1.01
C ASP A 120 10.22 8.18 0.94
N GLU A 121 9.45 9.13 1.46
CA GLU A 121 7.98 9.07 1.43
C GLU A 121 7.39 8.99 0.00
N SER A 122 8.14 9.33 -1.04
CA SER A 122 7.67 9.23 -2.43
C SER A 122 7.70 7.79 -2.98
N ALA A 123 8.38 6.89 -2.29
CA ALA A 123 8.52 5.49 -2.67
C ALA A 123 7.53 4.56 -1.95
N ILE A 124 6.57 5.11 -1.23
CA ILE A 124 5.55 4.36 -0.51
C ILE A 124 4.55 3.74 -1.49
N ALA A 125 4.17 2.49 -1.24
CA ALA A 125 3.14 1.78 -1.97
C ALA A 125 1.77 2.50 -1.94
N LEU A 126 0.99 2.29 -2.97
CA LEU A 126 -0.35 2.88 -3.10
C LEU A 126 -1.30 2.36 -2.00
N PRO A 127 -2.30 3.17 -1.61
CA PRO A 127 -3.27 2.74 -0.62
C PRO A 127 -4.09 1.53 -1.11
N PRO A 128 -4.67 0.76 -0.15
CA PRO A 128 -5.45 -0.41 -0.48
C PRO A 128 -6.70 -0.05 -1.30
N PRO A 129 -7.29 -1.03 -1.99
CA PRO A 129 -8.53 -0.81 -2.73
C PRO A 129 -9.64 -0.29 -1.81
N GLU A 130 -10.42 0.69 -2.28
CA GLU A 130 -11.51 1.31 -1.50
C GLU A 130 -12.53 0.30 -0.96
N ARG A 131 -12.78 -0.77 -1.73
CA ARG A 131 -13.70 -1.85 -1.34
C ARG A 131 -13.28 -2.57 -0.06
N LEU A 132 -12.01 -2.48 0.32
CA LEU A 132 -11.52 -3.09 1.55
C LEU A 132 -12.11 -2.42 2.79
N ASN A 133 -12.45 -1.13 2.73
CA ASN A 133 -13.08 -0.34 3.79
C ASN A 133 -12.58 -0.70 5.20
N ALA A 134 -11.25 -0.81 5.35
CA ALA A 134 -10.59 -1.25 6.56
C ALA A 134 -9.64 -0.17 7.09
N ASP A 135 -9.59 -0.08 8.42
CA ASP A 135 -8.66 0.80 9.11
C ASP A 135 -7.31 0.11 9.28
N PHE A 136 -6.25 0.79 8.91
CA PHE A 136 -4.89 0.27 9.03
C PHE A 136 -4.11 0.97 10.17
N PRO A 137 -3.25 0.26 10.89
CA PRO A 137 -3.00 -1.18 10.83
C PRO A 137 -4.23 -2.02 11.20
N LEU A 138 -4.49 -3.06 10.40
CA LEU A 138 -5.67 -3.92 10.53
C LEU A 138 -5.31 -5.20 11.27
N LYS A 139 -5.83 -5.39 12.49
CA LYS A 139 -5.73 -6.67 13.18
C LYS A 139 -6.96 -7.53 12.90
N LYS A 140 -6.73 -8.81 12.60
CA LYS A 140 -7.72 -9.86 12.43
C LYS A 140 -7.30 -11.12 13.16
N THR A 141 -8.23 -12.03 13.40
CA THR A 141 -7.95 -13.38 13.89
C THR A 141 -8.47 -14.39 12.88
N VAL A 142 -7.61 -15.26 12.41
CA VAL A 142 -8.00 -16.36 11.51
C VAL A 142 -8.80 -17.38 12.31
N PRO A 143 -10.03 -17.73 11.90
CA PRO A 143 -10.84 -18.76 12.56
C PRO A 143 -10.07 -20.07 12.72
N GLU A 144 -10.29 -20.78 13.81
CA GLU A 144 -9.52 -21.99 14.13
C GLU A 144 -9.58 -23.04 13.02
N GLN A 145 -10.74 -23.22 12.42
CA GLN A 145 -10.95 -24.14 11.30
C GLN A 145 -10.14 -23.76 10.03
N ASP A 146 -9.79 -22.47 9.85
CA ASP A 146 -9.08 -21.99 8.67
C ASP A 146 -7.56 -21.90 8.85
N ARG A 147 -7.08 -22.03 10.11
CA ARG A 147 -5.63 -21.98 10.43
C ARG A 147 -4.81 -23.06 9.72
N PRO A 148 -5.27 -24.34 9.59
CA PRO A 148 -4.52 -25.34 8.84
C PRO A 148 -4.36 -24.97 7.37
N LEU A 149 -5.39 -24.37 6.74
CA LEU A 149 -5.31 -23.89 5.37
C LEU A 149 -4.35 -22.70 5.26
N MET A 150 -4.43 -21.73 6.17
CA MET A 150 -3.49 -20.60 6.24
C MET A 150 -2.04 -21.10 6.32
N MET A 151 -1.76 -22.04 7.20
CA MET A 151 -0.41 -22.61 7.35
C MET A 151 0.06 -23.35 6.09
N LYS A 152 -0.83 -24.09 5.42
CA LYS A 152 -0.52 -24.75 4.15
C LYS A 152 -0.14 -23.73 3.08
N LEU A 153 -0.92 -22.68 2.91
CA LEU A 153 -0.68 -21.63 1.92
C LEU A 153 0.62 -20.86 2.19
N LEU A 154 0.89 -20.51 3.47
CA LEU A 154 2.14 -19.84 3.87
C LEU A 154 3.37 -20.71 3.59
N ASN A 155 3.33 -22.01 3.92
CA ASN A 155 4.42 -22.92 3.65
C ASN A 155 4.63 -23.10 2.13
N GLU A 156 3.57 -23.23 1.34
CA GLU A 156 3.65 -23.35 -0.11
C GLU A 156 4.26 -22.09 -0.73
N TYR A 157 3.77 -20.91 -0.32
CA TYR A 157 4.33 -19.64 -0.75
C TYR A 157 5.82 -19.49 -0.41
N PHE A 158 6.23 -19.93 0.79
CA PHE A 158 7.62 -19.85 1.26
C PHE A 158 8.57 -20.75 0.45
N LEU A 159 8.09 -21.88 -0.04
CA LEU A 159 8.88 -22.85 -0.80
C LEU A 159 9.05 -22.46 -2.27
N LEU A 160 8.23 -21.55 -2.79
CA LEU A 160 8.32 -21.12 -4.19
C LEU A 160 9.45 -20.09 -4.36
N SER A 161 10.33 -20.35 -5.30
CA SER A 161 11.28 -19.36 -5.79
C SER A 161 10.65 -18.45 -6.85
N SER A 162 11.19 -17.25 -7.09
CA SER A 162 10.72 -16.36 -8.18
C SER A 162 11.51 -16.60 -9.47
N SER A 163 11.76 -17.86 -9.83
CA SER A 163 12.66 -18.21 -10.91
C SER A 163 11.98 -18.33 -12.28
N SER A 164 10.65 -18.41 -12.32
CA SER A 164 9.89 -18.52 -13.56
C SER A 164 8.56 -17.77 -13.48
N LEU A 165 8.05 -17.33 -14.64
CA LEU A 165 6.74 -16.67 -14.76
C LEU A 165 5.61 -17.56 -14.18
N LYS A 166 5.71 -18.89 -14.33
CA LYS A 166 4.74 -19.83 -13.75
C LYS A 166 4.73 -19.76 -12.22
N GLU A 167 5.89 -19.72 -11.60
CA GLU A 167 6.02 -19.63 -10.14
C GLU A 167 5.56 -18.26 -9.63
N GLU A 168 5.82 -17.20 -10.37
CA GLU A 168 5.33 -15.86 -10.06
C GLU A 168 3.80 -15.81 -10.04
N PHE A 169 3.12 -16.32 -11.07
CA PHE A 169 1.65 -16.47 -11.09
C PHE A 169 1.14 -17.34 -9.94
N HIS A 170 1.85 -18.42 -9.61
CA HIS A 170 1.45 -19.29 -8.51
C HIS A 170 1.57 -18.55 -7.16
N ARG A 171 2.68 -17.85 -6.90
CA ARG A 171 2.88 -17.03 -5.70
C ARG A 171 1.80 -15.94 -5.58
N GLN A 172 1.48 -15.27 -6.67
CA GLN A 172 0.43 -14.26 -6.71
C GLN A 172 -0.95 -14.85 -6.37
N GLY A 173 -1.29 -16.01 -6.91
CA GLY A 173 -2.52 -16.72 -6.58
C GLY A 173 -2.59 -17.14 -5.12
N LEU A 174 -1.48 -17.63 -4.55
CA LEU A 174 -1.37 -17.94 -3.11
C LEU A 174 -1.54 -16.68 -2.25
N LEU A 175 -0.89 -15.57 -2.60
CA LEU A 175 -1.02 -14.31 -1.88
C LEU A 175 -2.46 -13.81 -1.87
N LEU A 176 -3.14 -13.82 -3.02
CA LEU A 176 -4.56 -13.46 -3.11
C LEU A 176 -5.44 -14.35 -2.22
N THR A 177 -5.15 -15.65 -2.16
CA THR A 177 -5.89 -16.59 -1.31
C THR A 177 -5.62 -16.34 0.18
N ILE A 178 -4.36 -16.08 0.57
CA ILE A 178 -3.97 -15.71 1.93
C ILE A 178 -4.68 -14.41 2.37
N LEU A 179 -4.66 -13.38 1.52
CA LEU A 179 -5.35 -12.12 1.78
C LEU A 179 -6.87 -12.31 1.87
N GLY A 180 -7.45 -13.15 1.00
CA GLY A 180 -8.86 -13.51 1.04
C GLY A 180 -9.26 -14.15 2.36
N LEU A 181 -8.51 -15.15 2.85
CA LEU A 181 -8.72 -15.75 4.16
C LEU A 181 -8.56 -14.74 5.31
N ALA A 182 -7.51 -13.92 5.24
CA ALA A 182 -7.24 -12.90 6.25
C ALA A 182 -8.37 -11.87 6.37
N LEU A 183 -8.95 -11.45 5.26
CA LEU A 183 -9.95 -10.39 5.18
C LEU A 183 -11.39 -10.89 5.37
N SER A 184 -11.66 -12.17 5.08
CA SER A 184 -12.99 -12.78 5.26
C SER A 184 -13.28 -13.16 6.73
N SER A 185 -12.26 -13.19 7.59
CA SER A 185 -12.45 -13.48 9.03
C SER A 185 -13.40 -12.43 9.64
N ASP A 186 -14.50 -12.87 10.23
CA ASP A 186 -15.51 -12.00 10.81
C ASP A 186 -14.91 -11.00 11.78
N SER A 187 -14.99 -9.75 11.42
CA SER A 187 -14.68 -8.65 12.34
C SER A 187 -15.82 -8.55 13.35
N THR A 188 -15.50 -8.75 14.62
CA THR A 188 -16.36 -8.28 15.70
C THR A 188 -16.72 -6.82 15.42
N PRO A 189 -17.99 -6.39 15.48
CA PRO A 189 -18.36 -5.05 15.09
C PRO A 189 -17.72 -4.02 15.99
N LEU A 190 -16.72 -3.33 15.51
CA LEU A 190 -16.11 -2.14 16.12
C LEU A 190 -17.11 -0.97 16.06
N SER A 191 -18.08 -0.99 16.99
CA SER A 191 -19.18 -0.03 17.01
C SER A 191 -18.79 1.39 17.47
N ARG A 192 -17.55 1.64 17.89
CA ARG A 192 -17.06 2.97 18.33
C ARG A 192 -15.98 3.61 17.45
N GLU A 193 -15.24 2.85 16.64
CA GLU A 193 -14.24 3.40 15.70
C GLU A 193 -14.86 3.89 14.38
N LYS A 194 -16.05 3.43 14.00
CA LYS A 194 -16.77 3.85 12.77
C LYS A 194 -16.92 5.37 12.60
N LYS A 195 -17.01 6.13 13.70
CA LYS A 195 -17.19 7.59 13.64
C LYS A 195 -15.87 8.36 13.44
N ARG A 196 -14.73 7.77 13.82
CA ARG A 196 -13.41 8.44 13.75
C ARG A 196 -12.80 8.36 12.34
N ASN A 197 -13.09 7.29 11.61
CA ASN A 197 -12.52 7.07 10.28
C ASN A 197 -13.42 7.53 9.13
N SER A 198 -14.70 7.82 9.38
CA SER A 198 -15.60 8.42 8.39
C SER A 198 -14.98 9.65 7.69
N ARG A 199 -14.30 10.52 8.45
CA ARG A 199 -13.63 11.71 7.89
C ARG A 199 -12.40 11.42 7.05
N PHE A 200 -11.66 10.35 7.36
CA PHE A 200 -10.54 9.93 6.52
C PHE A 200 -11.03 9.43 5.16
N PHE A 201 -12.03 8.54 5.15
CA PHE A 201 -12.59 8.03 3.90
C PHE A 201 -13.27 9.12 3.07
N GLU A 202 -13.95 10.06 3.72
CA GLU A 202 -14.52 11.24 3.08
C GLU A 202 -13.41 12.10 2.44
N ALA A 203 -12.36 12.44 3.17
CA ALA A 203 -11.23 13.20 2.66
C ALA A 203 -10.49 12.47 1.52
N LYS A 204 -10.29 11.17 1.67
CA LYS A 204 -9.66 10.32 0.66
C LYS A 204 -10.51 10.28 -0.62
N SER A 205 -11.82 10.07 -0.49
CA SER A 205 -12.76 10.06 -1.64
C SER A 205 -12.75 11.39 -2.40
N ILE A 206 -12.70 12.53 -1.71
CA ILE A 206 -12.60 13.84 -2.35
C ILE A 206 -11.30 13.97 -3.14
N ILE A 207 -10.16 13.54 -2.58
CA ILE A 207 -8.88 13.53 -3.32
C ILE A 207 -9.00 12.63 -4.56
N ASP A 208 -9.55 11.42 -4.42
CA ASP A 208 -9.68 10.47 -5.52
C ASP A 208 -10.60 10.96 -6.65
N MET A 209 -11.55 11.83 -6.34
CA MET A 209 -12.42 12.47 -7.33
C MET A 209 -11.78 13.72 -7.98
N GLN A 210 -10.91 14.43 -7.25
CA GLN A 210 -10.44 15.76 -7.65
C GLN A 210 -8.94 15.84 -7.96
N PHE A 211 -8.17 14.76 -7.85
CA PHE A 211 -6.70 14.81 -7.99
C PHE A 211 -6.22 15.31 -9.36
N MET A 212 -7.03 15.15 -10.42
CA MET A 212 -6.74 15.64 -11.77
C MET A 212 -6.98 17.16 -11.91
N ASN A 213 -7.71 17.78 -11.01
CA ASN A 213 -7.92 19.21 -11.02
C ASN A 213 -6.67 19.92 -10.48
N SER A 214 -6.04 20.76 -11.32
CA SER A 214 -4.85 21.53 -10.96
C SER A 214 -5.09 22.49 -9.79
N ASP A 215 -6.29 23.10 -9.73
CA ASP A 215 -6.66 24.05 -8.68
C ASP A 215 -6.92 23.36 -7.32
N PHE A 216 -7.09 22.03 -7.30
CA PHE A 216 -7.38 21.30 -6.08
C PHE A 216 -6.14 21.20 -5.19
N THR A 217 -6.27 21.69 -3.96
CA THR A 217 -5.22 21.67 -2.92
C THR A 217 -5.67 21.00 -1.63
N VAL A 218 -4.71 20.46 -0.89
CA VAL A 218 -4.96 19.89 0.45
C VAL A 218 -5.47 20.94 1.45
N MET A 219 -5.17 22.23 1.23
CA MET A 219 -5.69 23.32 2.06
C MET A 219 -7.19 23.51 1.81
N GLN A 220 -7.64 23.49 0.56
CA GLN A 220 -9.06 23.55 0.22
C GLN A 220 -9.82 22.35 0.79
N LEU A 221 -9.26 21.14 0.67
CA LEU A 221 -9.84 19.94 1.27
C LEU A 221 -9.98 20.08 2.80
N ALA A 222 -8.97 20.60 3.47
CA ALA A 222 -9.04 20.81 4.92
C ALA A 222 -10.15 21.81 5.29
N ALA A 223 -10.29 22.90 4.54
CA ALA A 223 -11.33 23.90 4.73
C ALA A 223 -12.73 23.31 4.49
N GLU A 224 -12.93 22.56 3.40
CA GLU A 224 -14.18 21.89 3.04
C GLU A 224 -14.67 20.94 4.16
N LEU A 225 -13.73 20.17 4.73
CA LEU A 225 -14.02 19.24 5.82
C LEU A 225 -14.03 19.89 7.22
N HIS A 226 -13.89 21.22 7.31
CA HIS A 226 -13.77 21.94 8.58
C HIS A 226 -12.65 21.38 9.49
N LEU A 227 -11.52 20.99 8.89
CA LEU A 227 -10.33 20.49 9.58
C LEU A 227 -9.17 21.50 9.47
N SER A 228 -8.28 21.49 10.45
CA SER A 228 -6.99 22.16 10.25
C SER A 228 -6.08 21.30 9.35
N PRO A 229 -5.16 21.90 8.56
CA PRO A 229 -4.19 21.16 7.74
C PRO A 229 -3.36 20.13 8.53
N ASN A 230 -3.01 20.48 9.78
CA ASN A 230 -2.29 19.58 10.68
C ASN A 230 -3.16 18.38 11.10
N HIS A 231 -4.45 18.61 11.34
CA HIS A 231 -5.38 17.53 11.67
C HIS A 231 -5.58 16.60 10.47
N LEU A 232 -5.74 17.16 9.27
CA LEU A 232 -5.84 16.36 8.03
C LEU A 232 -4.57 15.54 7.79
N THR A 233 -3.40 16.15 7.96
CA THR A 233 -2.11 15.45 7.85
C THR A 233 -2.00 14.29 8.86
N ARG A 234 -2.38 14.54 10.13
CA ARG A 234 -2.39 13.51 11.16
C ARG A 234 -3.39 12.39 10.86
N LEU A 235 -4.57 12.76 10.32
CA LEU A 235 -5.60 11.80 9.93
C LEU A 235 -5.09 10.84 8.85
N PHE A 236 -4.43 11.35 7.82
CA PHE A 236 -3.84 10.54 6.75
C PHE A 236 -2.68 9.69 7.27
N ARG A 237 -1.75 10.26 8.05
CA ARG A 237 -0.63 9.50 8.62
C ARG A 237 -1.09 8.34 9.51
N LEU A 238 -2.15 8.54 10.31
CA LEU A 238 -2.69 7.48 11.17
C LEU A 238 -3.38 6.35 10.39
N ASN A 239 -3.94 6.65 9.21
CA ASN A 239 -4.70 5.65 8.44
C ASN A 239 -3.88 5.00 7.33
N ILE A 240 -2.96 5.73 6.70
CA ILE A 240 -2.21 5.23 5.54
C ILE A 240 -0.70 5.54 5.60
N GLY A 241 -0.19 6.04 6.72
CA GLY A 241 1.25 6.22 6.96
C GLY A 241 1.86 7.50 6.40
N PHE A 242 1.18 8.27 5.55
CA PHE A 242 1.71 9.48 4.93
C PHE A 242 0.69 10.62 4.87
N SER A 243 1.14 11.82 4.50
CA SER A 243 0.29 13.02 4.51
C SER A 243 -0.75 13.01 3.37
N ALA A 244 -1.84 13.80 3.53
CA ALA A 244 -2.82 14.02 2.46
C ALA A 244 -2.18 14.60 1.20
N HIS A 245 -1.16 15.46 1.34
CA HIS A 245 -0.41 16.01 0.21
C HIS A 245 0.35 14.92 -0.54
N ASN A 246 1.04 14.03 0.17
CA ASN A 246 1.74 12.90 -0.46
C ASN A 246 0.75 11.95 -1.14
N TYR A 247 -0.43 11.74 -0.55
CA TYR A 247 -1.49 10.95 -1.18
C TYR A 247 -1.95 11.57 -2.51
N LEU A 248 -2.23 12.88 -2.53
CA LEU A 248 -2.59 13.60 -3.74
C LEU A 248 -1.49 13.47 -4.82
N MET A 249 -0.22 13.67 -4.43
CA MET A 249 0.92 13.55 -5.34
C MET A 249 1.07 12.12 -5.89
N LEU A 250 0.90 11.10 -5.04
CA LEU A 250 0.92 9.71 -5.46
C LEU A 250 -0.16 9.40 -6.50
N ARG A 251 -1.38 9.91 -6.32
CA ARG A 251 -2.49 9.72 -7.28
C ARG A 251 -2.16 10.33 -8.63
N ARG A 252 -1.65 11.58 -8.63
CA ARG A 252 -1.23 12.30 -9.85
C ARG A 252 -0.10 11.58 -10.59
N LEU A 253 0.95 11.19 -9.88
CA LEU A 253 2.12 10.52 -10.47
C LEU A 253 1.81 9.09 -10.94
N SER A 254 0.88 8.40 -10.30
CA SER A 254 0.40 7.10 -10.76
C SER A 254 -0.33 7.19 -12.10
N LEU A 255 -1.22 8.19 -12.26
CA LEU A 255 -1.88 8.42 -13.54
C LEU A 255 -0.85 8.80 -14.61
N ALA A 256 0.14 9.64 -14.26
CA ALA A 256 1.19 10.03 -15.19
C ALA A 256 2.02 8.85 -15.69
N LYS A 257 2.36 7.89 -14.82
CA LYS A 257 3.05 6.65 -15.24
C LYS A 257 2.21 5.88 -16.26
N GLN A 258 0.93 5.69 -15.96
CA GLN A 258 0.01 5.00 -16.84
C GLN A 258 -0.07 5.69 -18.23
N LEU A 259 -0.28 7.01 -18.27
CA LEU A 259 -0.36 7.77 -19.52
C LEU A 259 0.96 7.73 -20.32
N LEU A 260 2.11 7.75 -19.62
CA LEU A 260 3.42 7.63 -20.28
C LEU A 260 3.65 6.24 -20.90
N GLU A 261 3.06 5.18 -20.35
CA GLU A 261 3.17 3.82 -20.87
C GLU A 261 2.14 3.52 -21.97
N GLU A 262 0.93 4.07 -21.86
CA GLU A 262 -0.20 3.73 -22.72
C GLU A 262 -0.41 4.71 -23.87
N THR A 263 0.23 5.89 -23.84
CA THR A 263 -0.02 6.96 -24.83
C THR A 263 1.25 7.63 -25.32
N ASP A 264 1.16 8.25 -26.51
CA ASP A 264 2.21 9.09 -27.10
C ASP A 264 2.00 10.60 -26.81
N LEU A 265 1.12 10.96 -25.88
CA LEU A 265 0.84 12.35 -25.52
C LEU A 265 2.14 13.09 -25.12
N PRO A 266 2.30 14.37 -25.45
CA PRO A 266 3.40 15.19 -24.97
C PRO A 266 3.49 15.16 -23.43
N VAL A 267 4.71 15.16 -22.90
CA VAL A 267 4.93 15.12 -21.44
C VAL A 267 4.26 16.30 -20.73
N SER A 268 4.18 17.48 -21.40
CA SER A 268 3.46 18.65 -20.90
C SER A 268 1.96 18.42 -20.77
N GLU A 269 1.35 17.78 -21.77
CA GLU A 269 -0.07 17.45 -21.78
C GLU A 269 -0.40 16.41 -20.69
N ILE A 270 0.46 15.40 -20.53
CA ILE A 270 0.34 14.45 -19.42
C ILE A 270 0.44 15.16 -18.05
N ALA A 271 1.31 16.16 -17.92
CA ALA A 271 1.40 16.92 -16.67
C ALA A 271 0.07 17.64 -16.38
N ASP A 272 -0.51 18.31 -17.38
CA ASP A 272 -1.79 19.01 -17.26
C ASP A 272 -2.94 18.04 -16.92
N ASP A 273 -3.04 16.91 -17.64
CA ASP A 273 -4.06 15.87 -17.40
C ASP A 273 -3.95 15.25 -16.01
N CYS A 274 -2.76 15.22 -15.43
CA CYS A 274 -2.52 14.74 -14.07
C CYS A 274 -2.71 15.83 -13.00
N GLY A 275 -3.12 17.04 -13.36
CA GLY A 275 -3.39 18.13 -12.43
C GLY A 275 -2.14 18.90 -11.97
N PHE A 276 -1.07 18.92 -12.75
CA PHE A 276 0.10 19.78 -12.50
C PHE A 276 0.03 21.03 -13.36
N GLU A 277 0.06 22.21 -12.74
CA GLU A 277 0.10 23.50 -13.46
C GLU A 277 1.47 23.78 -14.10
N ASP A 278 2.56 23.30 -13.49
CA ASP A 278 3.93 23.52 -13.96
C ASP A 278 4.56 22.18 -14.41
N PRO A 279 4.79 22.00 -15.73
CA PRO A 279 5.45 20.81 -16.27
C PRO A 279 6.88 20.58 -15.70
N ASN A 280 7.59 21.63 -15.30
CA ASN A 280 8.91 21.49 -14.70
C ASN A 280 8.81 20.97 -13.25
N TYR A 281 7.80 21.43 -12.52
CA TYR A 281 7.51 20.87 -11.19
C TYR A 281 7.09 19.42 -11.29
N PHE A 282 6.21 19.09 -12.25
CA PHE A 282 5.85 17.70 -12.56
C PHE A 282 7.09 16.84 -12.82
N ALA A 283 7.98 17.27 -13.74
CA ALA A 283 9.16 16.50 -14.10
C ALA A 283 10.10 16.24 -12.91
N ARG A 284 10.22 17.22 -11.96
CA ARG A 284 10.99 17.06 -10.73
C ARG A 284 10.33 16.05 -9.79
N CYS A 285 9.01 16.17 -9.58
CA CYS A 285 8.25 15.24 -8.74
C CYS A 285 8.26 13.82 -9.32
N PHE A 286 8.07 13.70 -10.63
CA PHE A 286 8.10 12.42 -11.31
C PHE A 286 9.48 11.75 -11.20
N ARG A 287 10.57 12.49 -11.46
CA ARG A 287 11.94 11.97 -11.30
C ARG A 287 12.21 11.51 -9.87
N LYS A 288 11.80 12.29 -8.89
CA LYS A 288 11.93 11.91 -7.48
C LYS A 288 11.18 10.62 -7.16
N HIS A 289 10.00 10.43 -7.75
CA HIS A 289 9.13 9.27 -7.49
C HIS A 289 9.51 8.03 -8.31
N ALA A 290 9.85 8.21 -9.60
CA ALA A 290 10.11 7.11 -10.54
C ALA A 290 11.61 6.85 -10.78
N GLY A 291 12.51 7.61 -10.16
CA GLY A 291 13.97 7.49 -10.30
C GLY A 291 14.52 8.00 -11.63
N CYS A 292 13.67 8.35 -12.60
CA CYS A 292 14.07 8.87 -13.92
C CYS A 292 13.10 9.94 -14.43
N ALA A 293 13.53 10.70 -15.46
CA ALA A 293 12.66 11.70 -16.08
C ALA A 293 11.47 11.04 -16.80
N PRO A 294 10.32 11.74 -16.96
CA PRO A 294 9.14 11.22 -17.65
C PRO A 294 9.44 10.69 -19.06
N SER A 295 10.23 11.42 -19.84
CA SER A 295 10.63 10.99 -21.18
C SER A 295 11.49 9.72 -21.19
N ALA A 296 12.40 9.59 -20.22
CA ALA A 296 13.21 8.39 -20.08
C ALA A 296 12.38 7.19 -19.59
N PHE A 297 11.35 7.43 -18.78
CA PHE A 297 10.41 6.41 -18.33
C PHE A 297 9.61 5.84 -19.51
N ARG A 298 9.06 6.69 -20.36
CA ARG A 298 8.37 6.29 -21.60
C ARG A 298 9.23 5.40 -22.49
N ASN A 299 10.48 5.79 -22.74
CA ASN A 299 11.38 5.03 -23.61
C ASN A 299 11.69 3.62 -23.08
N ARG A 300 11.69 3.43 -21.76
CA ARG A 300 11.86 2.10 -21.14
C ARG A 300 10.65 1.20 -21.36
N GLY A 301 9.43 1.74 -21.35
CA GLY A 301 8.18 1.02 -21.66
C GLY A 301 8.16 0.50 -23.10
N HIS A 302 8.47 1.36 -24.07
CA HIS A 302 8.46 1.00 -25.50
C HIS A 302 9.55 -0.02 -25.88
N SER A 303 10.68 -0.06 -25.17
CA SER A 303 11.74 -1.06 -25.42
C SER A 303 11.36 -2.48 -24.97
N ARG A 304 10.32 -2.65 -24.16
CA ARG A 304 9.82 -3.97 -23.71
C ARG A 304 8.79 -4.59 -24.65
N ILE A 305 8.22 -3.82 -25.59
CA ILE A 305 7.17 -4.28 -26.51
C ILE A 305 7.76 -4.71 -27.87
N SER A 306 9.04 -4.49 -28.09
CA SER A 306 9.73 -4.75 -29.36
C SER A 306 10.59 -6.03 -29.36
N LEU A 307 10.22 -7.06 -28.58
CA LEU A 307 10.87 -8.38 -28.59
C LEU A 307 9.84 -9.50 -28.78
#